data_a66d526253398a0b0954a31451356408
#
_entry.id   a66d526253398a0b0954a31451356408
#
_cell.length_a   1.000
_cell.length_b   1.000
_cell.length_c   1.000
_cell.angle_alpha   90.00
_cell.angle_beta   90.00
_cell.angle_gamma   90.00
#
_symmetry.space_group_name_H-M   'P 1'
#
loop_
_entity.id
_entity.type
_entity.pdbx_description
1 polymer ?
#
loop_
_entity_poly.entity_id
_entity_poly.type
_entity_poly.pdbx_seq_one_letter_code
_entity_poly.pdbx_strand_id
1 'polypeptide(L)'
;MLLIKNGRVMDPKTGFDQITDLLVEGKRIIKIGQDLQAEGAKVIDASGLVVAPGLVDIHVHFREPGQTHKEGIHTGALAAAAGGFTTVVMMANTNPTISTVETLKEVLESASRENIHIKSVATITENFDGQHLTDFQGLLAAGAVGFSDDGIPLTNAGIVRQALVEARKNDTFISLHEEDPNLNGILGFNEHIAKEHFHICGATGVAEYSMIARDVMIAYDAKAHVHIQHLSKAESVKVVEFAQKLGAQVTAEAAPQHFSKTEALLLTKGSNAKMNPPLRLESDRLAVIEGLKSGVISVIATDHAPHHADEKNVADITQAPSGMTGLETSLSLGLTYLVEAGHLSLMELLEKMTFNPAQLYGFDAGFIAQDGPADLTIFDPEADRLVTDHFASKAANSPFVGEKLKGQVKYTVCDGEVVFEG
;
A
#
# COMPACT_ATOMS: atom_id res chain seq x y z
N MET A 1 1.91 10.57 28.75
CA MET A 1 0.86 9.53 28.85
C MET A 1 -0.35 9.93 28.00
N LEU A 2 -0.97 8.99 27.33
CA LEU A 2 -2.20 9.17 26.58
C LEU A 2 -3.22 8.13 27.08
N LEU A 3 -4.45 8.55 27.35
CA LEU A 3 -5.55 7.68 27.77
C LEU A 3 -6.66 7.76 26.72
N ILE A 4 -6.90 6.65 26.02
CA ILE A 4 -7.98 6.50 25.05
C ILE A 4 -9.14 5.79 25.75
N LYS A 5 -10.31 6.42 25.80
CA LYS A 5 -11.47 5.94 26.55
C LYS A 5 -12.64 5.56 25.65
N ASN A 6 -13.37 4.56 26.09
CA ASN A 6 -14.69 4.18 25.54
C ASN A 6 -14.64 3.75 24.05
N GLY A 7 -13.48 3.48 23.48
CA GLY A 7 -13.34 3.10 22.09
C GLY A 7 -13.69 1.62 21.84
N ARG A 8 -14.24 1.31 20.65
CA ARG A 8 -14.33 -0.08 20.18
C ARG A 8 -12.94 -0.51 19.71
N VAL A 9 -12.20 -1.16 20.59
CA VAL A 9 -10.86 -1.66 20.32
C VAL A 9 -10.94 -2.94 19.50
N MET A 10 -10.32 -2.93 18.32
CA MET A 10 -10.30 -4.07 17.39
C MET A 10 -8.85 -4.46 17.11
N ASP A 11 -8.49 -5.71 17.41
CA ASP A 11 -7.17 -6.27 17.10
C ASP A 11 -7.29 -7.47 16.15
N PRO A 12 -6.91 -7.32 14.86
CA PRO A 12 -7.01 -8.41 13.88
C PRO A 12 -6.14 -9.62 14.19
N LYS A 13 -5.01 -9.43 14.87
CA LYS A 13 -4.10 -10.53 15.24
C LYS A 13 -4.74 -11.56 16.15
N THR A 14 -5.60 -11.12 17.09
CA THR A 14 -6.24 -11.98 18.09
C THR A 14 -7.75 -12.14 17.89
N GLY A 15 -8.35 -11.33 17.00
CA GLY A 15 -9.79 -11.23 16.85
C GLY A 15 -10.49 -10.49 18.01
N PHE A 16 -9.73 -9.72 18.82
CA PHE A 16 -10.30 -8.94 19.93
C PHE A 16 -11.16 -7.81 19.37
N ASP A 17 -12.40 -7.68 19.88
CA ASP A 17 -13.37 -6.66 19.48
C ASP A 17 -14.26 -6.32 20.68
N GLN A 18 -13.89 -5.29 21.44
CA GLN A 18 -14.63 -4.87 22.64
C GLN A 18 -14.51 -3.36 22.87
N ILE A 19 -15.54 -2.78 23.51
CA ILE A 19 -15.44 -1.41 24.05
C ILE A 19 -14.58 -1.46 25.30
N THR A 20 -13.44 -0.73 25.29
CA THR A 20 -12.48 -0.70 26.40
C THR A 20 -11.62 0.54 26.30
N ASP A 21 -10.82 0.79 27.36
CA ASP A 21 -9.85 1.88 27.41
C ASP A 21 -8.43 1.35 27.15
N LEU A 22 -7.59 2.21 26.58
CA LEU A 22 -6.16 1.98 26.42
C LEU A 22 -5.37 3.07 27.15
N LEU A 23 -4.40 2.65 27.96
CA LEU A 23 -3.42 3.56 28.56
C LEU A 23 -2.07 3.39 27.89
N VAL A 24 -1.55 4.51 27.37
CA VAL A 24 -0.27 4.57 26.65
C VAL A 24 0.73 5.37 27.48
N GLU A 25 1.95 4.86 27.58
CA GLU A 25 3.09 5.57 28.16
C GLU A 25 4.32 5.40 27.26
N GLY A 26 4.89 6.53 26.83
CA GLY A 26 5.93 6.50 25.79
C GLY A 26 5.41 5.77 24.56
N LYS A 27 6.19 4.88 24.02
CA LYS A 27 5.87 4.15 22.77
C LYS A 27 5.07 2.86 22.95
N ARG A 28 4.51 2.59 24.16
CA ARG A 28 3.88 1.32 24.47
C ARG A 28 2.49 1.46 25.09
N ILE A 29 1.61 0.52 24.78
CA ILE A 29 0.32 0.35 25.45
C ILE A 29 0.58 -0.40 26.76
N ILE A 30 0.53 0.33 27.88
CA ILE A 30 0.87 -0.27 29.20
C ILE A 30 -0.32 -0.95 29.87
N LYS A 31 -1.55 -0.62 29.47
CA LYS A 31 -2.75 -1.25 30.03
C LYS A 31 -3.93 -1.21 29.09
N ILE A 32 -4.69 -2.30 29.07
CA ILE A 32 -5.98 -2.44 28.39
C ILE A 32 -7.00 -2.84 29.46
N GLY A 33 -8.13 -2.14 29.56
CA GLY A 33 -9.16 -2.44 30.55
C GLY A 33 -10.23 -1.38 30.61
N GLN A 34 -11.24 -1.58 31.43
CA GLN A 34 -12.35 -0.64 31.60
C GLN A 34 -12.07 0.34 32.72
N ASP A 35 -12.65 1.54 32.64
CA ASP A 35 -12.62 2.58 33.68
C ASP A 35 -11.18 2.99 34.08
N LEU A 36 -10.24 2.94 33.12
CA LEU A 36 -8.87 3.36 33.39
C LEU A 36 -8.81 4.84 33.76
N GLN A 37 -7.93 5.13 34.72
CA GLN A 37 -7.63 6.48 35.17
C GLN A 37 -6.11 6.71 35.10
N ALA A 38 -5.70 7.89 34.65
CA ALA A 38 -4.30 8.28 34.61
C ALA A 38 -4.21 9.79 34.86
N GLU A 39 -3.71 10.18 36.03
CA GLU A 39 -3.55 11.58 36.38
C GLU A 39 -2.53 12.26 35.46
N GLY A 40 -2.92 13.42 34.90
CA GLY A 40 -2.05 14.19 34.00
C GLY A 40 -1.93 13.62 32.57
N ALA A 41 -2.64 12.54 32.23
CA ALA A 41 -2.66 12.06 30.85
C ALA A 41 -3.51 12.96 29.93
N LYS A 42 -3.08 13.10 28.65
CA LYS A 42 -3.99 13.59 27.59
C LYS A 42 -5.08 12.54 27.40
N VAL A 43 -6.35 12.96 27.37
CA VAL A 43 -7.49 12.04 27.22
C VAL A 43 -8.08 12.21 25.82
N ILE A 44 -8.29 11.11 25.11
CA ILE A 44 -9.11 11.02 23.90
C ILE A 44 -10.36 10.23 24.27
N ASP A 45 -11.54 10.84 24.14
CA ASP A 45 -12.80 10.13 24.21
C ASP A 45 -13.12 9.54 22.83
N ALA A 46 -12.98 8.23 22.71
CA ALA A 46 -13.23 7.47 21.49
C ALA A 46 -14.65 6.84 21.48
N SER A 47 -15.61 7.42 22.23
CA SER A 47 -17.00 6.94 22.23
C SER A 47 -17.57 6.93 20.81
N GLY A 48 -18.06 5.76 20.35
CA GLY A 48 -18.59 5.58 19.00
C GLY A 48 -17.53 5.40 17.91
N LEU A 49 -16.24 5.50 18.27
CA LEU A 49 -15.13 5.31 17.33
C LEU A 49 -14.53 3.91 17.44
N VAL A 50 -13.94 3.47 16.34
CA VAL A 50 -13.07 2.28 16.30
C VAL A 50 -11.64 2.70 16.63
N VAL A 51 -10.99 1.92 17.49
CA VAL A 51 -9.55 2.03 17.80
C VAL A 51 -8.91 0.75 17.27
N ALA A 52 -8.16 0.87 16.19
CA ALA A 52 -7.46 -0.21 15.52
C ALA A 52 -5.94 -0.02 15.63
N PRO A 53 -5.11 -1.04 15.35
CA PRO A 53 -3.69 -0.83 15.12
C PRO A 53 -3.49 0.23 14.03
N GLY A 54 -2.39 0.97 14.11
CA GLY A 54 -2.00 1.89 13.04
C GLY A 54 -1.93 1.16 11.69
N LEU A 55 -2.48 1.77 10.66
CA LEU A 55 -2.45 1.19 9.32
C LEU A 55 -1.01 1.09 8.81
N VAL A 56 -0.75 0.05 8.03
CA VAL A 56 0.57 -0.25 7.45
C VAL A 56 0.42 -0.30 5.93
N ASP A 57 1.15 0.55 5.22
CA ASP A 57 1.18 0.55 3.76
C ASP A 57 2.55 0.11 3.24
N ILE A 58 2.58 -0.94 2.47
CA ILE A 58 3.82 -1.52 1.96
C ILE A 58 4.19 -1.06 0.55
N HIS A 59 3.43 -0.11 -0.02
CA HIS A 59 3.62 0.35 -1.40
C HIS A 59 3.28 1.84 -1.57
N VAL A 60 4.28 2.72 -1.35
CA VAL A 60 4.14 4.17 -1.54
C VAL A 60 5.31 4.77 -2.32
N HIS A 61 5.05 5.86 -3.05
CA HIS A 61 6.04 6.59 -3.83
C HIS A 61 6.25 8.00 -3.27
N PHE A 62 7.10 8.12 -2.25
CA PHE A 62 7.54 9.42 -1.72
C PHE A 62 8.70 9.95 -2.56
N ARG A 63 8.51 10.34 -3.69
CA ARG A 63 9.32 10.89 -4.77
C ARG A 63 10.69 11.53 -4.41
N GLU A 64 11.17 11.36 -3.21
CA GLU A 64 12.45 11.86 -2.69
C GLU A 64 13.44 10.68 -2.50
N PRO A 65 14.66 10.81 -3.05
CA PRO A 65 15.27 12.01 -3.66
C PRO A 65 14.79 12.32 -5.09
N GLY A 66 15.03 13.56 -5.51
CA GLY A 66 15.08 14.01 -6.90
C GLY A 66 13.76 14.44 -7.55
N GLN A 67 12.60 14.07 -7.03
CA GLN A 67 11.29 14.41 -7.60
C GLN A 67 10.37 15.10 -6.59
N THR A 68 10.93 15.86 -5.66
CA THR A 68 10.21 16.53 -4.55
C THR A 68 9.19 17.57 -4.99
N HIS A 69 9.18 17.96 -6.28
CA HIS A 69 8.10 18.77 -6.83
C HIS A 69 6.74 18.02 -6.85
N LYS A 70 6.75 16.70 -6.91
CA LYS A 70 5.57 15.82 -6.87
C LYS A 70 5.16 15.50 -5.43
N GLU A 71 6.10 15.01 -4.64
CA GLU A 71 5.93 14.63 -3.23
C GLU A 71 7.30 14.58 -2.57
N GLY A 72 7.37 14.89 -1.28
CA GLY A 72 8.55 14.67 -0.45
C GLY A 72 8.26 13.70 0.68
N ILE A 73 9.28 13.25 1.40
CA ILE A 73 9.14 12.38 2.56
C ILE A 73 8.24 13.04 3.60
N HIS A 74 8.41 14.34 3.86
CA HIS A 74 7.61 15.09 4.83
C HIS A 74 6.13 15.15 4.45
N THR A 75 5.80 15.56 3.22
CA THR A 75 4.40 15.69 2.80
C THR A 75 3.72 14.33 2.64
N GLY A 76 4.47 13.31 2.22
CA GLY A 76 3.99 11.93 2.22
C GLY A 76 3.72 11.40 3.64
N ALA A 77 4.55 11.74 4.62
CA ALA A 77 4.31 11.41 6.03
C ALA A 77 3.03 12.06 6.57
N LEU A 78 2.78 13.32 6.22
CA LEU A 78 1.53 14.01 6.59
C LEU A 78 0.30 13.34 5.95
N ALA A 79 0.39 12.95 4.67
CA ALA A 79 -0.67 12.22 3.98
C ALA A 79 -0.93 10.84 4.60
N ALA A 80 0.12 10.13 4.97
CA ALA A 80 0.03 8.85 5.66
C ALA A 80 -0.67 9.00 7.02
N ALA A 81 -0.23 9.95 7.84
CA ALA A 81 -0.86 10.24 9.13
C ALA A 81 -2.34 10.61 8.97
N ALA A 82 -2.69 11.46 7.99
CA ALA A 82 -4.08 11.83 7.70
C ALA A 82 -4.94 10.65 7.22
N GLY A 83 -4.31 9.66 6.59
CA GLY A 83 -4.93 8.41 6.15
C GLY A 83 -5.05 7.33 7.23
N GLY A 84 -4.47 7.55 8.43
CA GLY A 84 -4.45 6.58 9.52
C GLY A 84 -3.23 5.64 9.50
N PHE A 85 -2.26 5.87 8.62
CA PHE A 85 -1.07 5.05 8.53
C PHE A 85 0.00 5.50 9.52
N THR A 86 0.52 4.56 10.28
CA THR A 86 1.66 4.75 11.19
C THR A 86 2.96 4.18 10.64
N THR A 87 2.87 3.30 9.66
CA THR A 87 4.03 2.67 9.02
C THR A 87 3.83 2.64 7.50
N VAL A 88 4.83 3.08 6.76
CA VAL A 88 4.83 3.00 5.29
C VAL A 88 6.17 2.47 4.76
N VAL A 89 6.14 1.81 3.60
CA VAL A 89 7.32 1.32 2.89
C VAL A 89 7.42 2.02 1.54
N MET A 90 8.47 2.82 1.36
CA MET A 90 8.76 3.53 0.12
C MET A 90 9.33 2.60 -0.95
N MET A 91 8.84 2.76 -2.19
CA MET A 91 9.44 2.15 -3.37
C MET A 91 10.73 2.87 -3.78
N ALA A 92 11.63 2.13 -4.45
CA ALA A 92 12.99 2.57 -4.77
C ALA A 92 13.12 3.40 -6.05
N ASN A 93 12.02 3.70 -6.76
CA ASN A 93 11.99 4.39 -8.06
C ASN A 93 12.11 5.92 -7.94
N THR A 94 13.10 6.36 -7.23
CA THR A 94 13.50 7.76 -7.01
C THR A 94 14.59 8.21 -8.01
N ASN A 95 15.14 9.40 -7.88
CA ASN A 95 16.24 9.90 -8.72
C ASN A 95 17.29 10.65 -7.88
N PRO A 96 18.46 10.03 -7.58
CA PRO A 96 18.85 8.67 -7.97
C PRO A 96 17.95 7.59 -7.38
N THR A 97 17.98 6.41 -7.99
CA THR A 97 17.28 5.22 -7.47
C THR A 97 17.93 4.76 -6.17
N ILE A 98 17.16 4.10 -5.30
CA ILE A 98 17.69 3.56 -4.04
C ILE A 98 18.42 2.22 -4.33
N SER A 99 19.54 2.31 -5.05
CA SER A 99 20.34 1.16 -5.49
C SER A 99 21.64 1.01 -4.71
N THR A 100 22.03 2.01 -3.90
CA THR A 100 23.27 2.01 -3.13
C THR A 100 23.03 2.24 -1.65
N VAL A 101 23.98 1.80 -0.83
CA VAL A 101 23.96 2.01 0.61
C VAL A 101 23.92 3.50 0.97
N GLU A 102 24.64 4.34 0.21
CA GLU A 102 24.70 5.77 0.41
C GLU A 102 23.32 6.41 0.22
N THR A 103 22.68 6.17 -0.94
CA THR A 103 21.34 6.72 -1.23
C THR A 103 20.30 6.22 -0.23
N LEU A 104 20.35 4.94 0.14
CA LEU A 104 19.45 4.39 1.15
C LEU A 104 19.60 5.09 2.50
N LYS A 105 20.84 5.31 2.96
CA LYS A 105 21.08 5.99 4.23
C LYS A 105 20.58 7.43 4.23
N GLU A 106 20.76 8.17 3.15
CA GLU A 106 20.24 9.54 3.00
C GLU A 106 18.69 9.55 3.12
N VAL A 107 18.03 8.61 2.45
CA VAL A 107 16.56 8.47 2.53
C VAL A 107 16.12 8.12 3.95
N LEU A 108 16.76 7.14 4.59
CA LEU A 108 16.41 6.73 5.96
C LEU A 108 16.72 7.82 7.00
N GLU A 109 17.76 8.62 6.79
CA GLU A 109 18.04 9.78 7.65
C GLU A 109 16.93 10.84 7.53
N SER A 110 16.47 11.16 6.32
CA SER A 110 15.32 12.05 6.10
C SER A 110 14.04 11.48 6.74
N ALA A 111 13.77 10.21 6.51
CA ALA A 111 12.63 9.49 7.07
C ALA A 111 12.60 9.47 8.61
N SER A 112 13.77 9.40 9.24
CA SER A 112 13.89 9.35 10.72
C SER A 112 13.46 10.63 11.44
N ARG A 113 13.25 11.72 10.71
CA ARG A 113 12.81 13.01 11.24
C ARG A 113 11.29 13.17 11.26
N GLU A 114 10.58 12.22 10.65
CA GLU A 114 9.13 12.25 10.55
C GLU A 114 8.45 11.59 11.76
N ASN A 115 7.18 11.89 11.93
CA ASN A 115 6.40 11.43 13.08
C ASN A 115 5.70 10.08 12.87
N ILE A 116 5.99 9.39 11.77
CA ILE A 116 5.54 8.03 11.47
C ILE A 116 6.73 7.15 11.10
N HIS A 117 6.53 5.85 11.08
CA HIS A 117 7.57 4.90 10.67
C HIS A 117 7.65 4.82 9.15
N ILE A 118 8.71 5.37 8.58
CA ILE A 118 8.98 5.27 7.14
C ILE A 118 10.13 4.31 6.92
N LYS A 119 9.87 3.25 6.17
CA LYS A 119 10.83 2.24 5.73
C LYS A 119 11.04 2.37 4.23
N SER A 120 12.07 1.73 3.70
CA SER A 120 12.33 1.72 2.27
C SER A 120 12.76 0.34 1.79
N VAL A 121 12.26 -0.08 0.64
CA VAL A 121 12.90 -1.12 -0.15
C VAL A 121 14.11 -0.53 -0.88
N ALA A 122 15.02 -1.38 -1.33
CA ALA A 122 16.04 -1.04 -2.31
C ALA A 122 15.69 -1.65 -3.67
N THR A 123 16.38 -1.25 -4.75
CA THR A 123 16.19 -1.85 -6.06
C THR A 123 16.72 -3.28 -6.09
N ILE A 124 16.09 -4.13 -6.90
CA ILE A 124 16.57 -5.49 -7.20
C ILE A 124 17.81 -5.40 -8.09
N THR A 125 17.73 -4.54 -9.14
CA THR A 125 18.83 -4.37 -10.10
C THR A 125 19.44 -2.98 -10.01
N GLU A 126 20.71 -2.85 -10.36
CA GLU A 126 21.44 -1.58 -10.34
C GLU A 126 20.75 -0.57 -11.28
N ASN A 127 20.24 0.53 -10.70
CA ASN A 127 19.58 1.60 -11.45
C ASN A 127 18.43 1.10 -12.38
N PHE A 128 17.76 -0.01 -12.01
CA PHE A 128 16.73 -0.65 -12.83
C PHE A 128 17.21 -1.15 -14.19
N ASP A 129 18.48 -1.59 -14.30
CA ASP A 129 19.05 -2.05 -15.57
C ASP A 129 18.53 -3.43 -16.01
N GLY A 130 17.87 -4.18 -15.10
CA GLY A 130 17.33 -5.52 -15.35
C GLY A 130 18.39 -6.57 -15.64
N GLN A 131 19.66 -6.33 -15.31
CA GLN A 131 20.79 -7.19 -15.66
C GLN A 131 21.72 -7.50 -14.49
N HIS A 132 22.00 -6.53 -13.62
CA HIS A 132 22.96 -6.66 -12.53
C HIS A 132 22.23 -6.49 -11.20
N LEU A 133 22.34 -7.50 -10.33
CA LEU A 133 21.73 -7.41 -8.99
C LEU A 133 22.52 -6.39 -8.13
N THR A 134 21.78 -5.67 -7.29
CA THR A 134 22.36 -4.82 -6.26
C THR A 134 22.99 -5.66 -5.13
N ASP A 135 23.74 -5.04 -4.24
CA ASP A 135 24.29 -5.68 -3.05
C ASP A 135 23.21 -5.87 -1.97
N PHE A 136 22.45 -6.96 -2.05
CA PHE A 136 21.36 -7.29 -1.11
C PHE A 136 21.84 -7.28 0.33
N GLN A 137 22.99 -7.91 0.60
CA GLN A 137 23.53 -8.00 1.96
C GLN A 137 23.89 -6.64 2.52
N GLY A 138 24.60 -5.81 1.74
CA GLY A 138 24.98 -4.47 2.16
C GLY A 138 23.78 -3.54 2.35
N LEU A 139 22.78 -3.62 1.46
CA LEU A 139 21.55 -2.83 1.56
C LEU A 139 20.68 -3.23 2.75
N LEU A 140 20.51 -4.53 3.03
CA LEU A 140 19.82 -5.00 4.23
C LEU A 140 20.53 -4.55 5.51
N ALA A 141 21.87 -4.67 5.55
CA ALA A 141 22.67 -4.19 6.69
C ALA A 141 22.56 -2.68 6.88
N ALA A 142 22.30 -1.92 5.81
CA ALA A 142 22.08 -0.47 5.85
C ALA A 142 20.63 -0.08 6.21
N GLY A 143 19.68 -1.02 6.27
CA GLY A 143 18.32 -0.80 6.72
C GLY A 143 17.22 -0.94 5.64
N ALA A 144 17.53 -1.45 4.45
CA ALA A 144 16.50 -1.85 3.49
C ALA A 144 15.62 -2.94 4.12
N VAL A 145 14.30 -2.89 3.87
CA VAL A 145 13.36 -3.89 4.41
C VAL A 145 12.95 -4.95 3.37
N GLY A 146 13.34 -4.80 2.13
CA GLY A 146 13.06 -5.69 1.01
C GLY A 146 13.60 -5.11 -0.30
N PHE A 147 13.23 -5.71 -1.43
CA PHE A 147 13.72 -5.31 -2.75
C PHE A 147 12.58 -5.25 -3.76
N SER A 148 12.59 -4.21 -4.60
CA SER A 148 11.61 -4.05 -5.68
C SER A 148 12.18 -3.16 -6.79
N ASP A 149 11.97 -3.59 -8.05
CA ASP A 149 12.14 -2.73 -9.22
C ASP A 149 10.76 -2.20 -9.68
N ASP A 150 9.93 -1.80 -8.72
CA ASP A 150 8.57 -1.35 -8.99
C ASP A 150 8.49 -0.29 -10.10
N GLY A 151 7.52 -0.49 -11.00
CA GLY A 151 7.31 0.33 -12.20
C GLY A 151 8.21 -0.06 -13.37
N ILE A 152 9.24 -0.90 -13.17
CA ILE A 152 10.15 -1.41 -14.23
C ILE A 152 10.18 -2.95 -14.16
N PRO A 153 9.31 -3.65 -14.93
CA PRO A 153 9.19 -5.09 -14.86
C PRO A 153 10.48 -5.83 -15.25
N LEU A 154 10.84 -6.85 -14.49
CA LEU A 154 12.00 -7.69 -14.78
C LEU A 154 11.71 -8.71 -15.88
N THR A 155 12.01 -8.38 -17.13
CA THR A 155 11.73 -9.25 -18.30
C THR A 155 12.64 -10.46 -18.40
N ASN A 156 13.85 -10.39 -17.82
CA ASN A 156 14.81 -11.48 -17.87
C ASN A 156 14.55 -12.52 -16.74
N ALA A 157 13.96 -13.66 -17.09
CA ALA A 157 13.68 -14.74 -16.15
C ALA A 157 14.92 -15.26 -15.40
N GLY A 158 16.11 -15.18 -16.01
CA GLY A 158 17.38 -15.56 -15.38
C GLY A 158 17.76 -14.62 -14.24
N ILE A 159 17.53 -13.33 -14.42
CA ILE A 159 17.75 -12.31 -13.36
C ILE A 159 16.73 -12.49 -12.25
N VAL A 160 15.44 -12.69 -12.57
CA VAL A 160 14.41 -12.98 -11.55
C VAL A 160 14.82 -14.18 -10.70
N ARG A 161 15.27 -15.27 -11.33
CA ARG A 161 15.73 -16.45 -10.59
C ARG A 161 16.93 -16.14 -9.69
N GLN A 162 17.90 -15.37 -10.18
CA GLN A 162 19.06 -14.98 -9.38
C GLN A 162 18.64 -14.11 -8.19
N ALA A 163 17.75 -13.13 -8.41
CA ALA A 163 17.22 -12.25 -7.35
C ALA A 163 16.48 -13.04 -6.26
N LEU A 164 15.63 -13.99 -6.66
CA LEU A 164 14.90 -14.86 -5.73
C LEU A 164 15.86 -15.75 -4.91
N VAL A 165 16.88 -16.31 -5.54
CA VAL A 165 17.90 -17.11 -4.84
C VAL A 165 18.69 -16.23 -3.86
N GLU A 166 19.03 -15.00 -4.26
CA GLU A 166 19.77 -14.09 -3.40
C GLU A 166 18.89 -13.58 -2.24
N ALA A 167 17.63 -13.25 -2.49
CA ALA A 167 16.66 -12.88 -1.45
C ALA A 167 16.53 -13.98 -0.39
N ARG A 168 16.35 -15.24 -0.83
CA ARG A 168 16.29 -16.38 0.08
C ARG A 168 17.54 -16.56 0.93
N LYS A 169 18.75 -16.37 0.38
CA LYS A 169 20.01 -16.48 1.13
C LYS A 169 20.10 -15.42 2.24
N ASN A 170 19.47 -14.29 2.05
CA ASN A 170 19.48 -13.18 2.98
C ASN A 170 18.21 -13.10 3.85
N ASP A 171 17.41 -14.18 3.87
CA ASP A 171 16.15 -14.27 4.64
C ASP A 171 15.20 -13.10 4.37
N THR A 172 15.06 -12.72 3.10
CA THR A 172 14.17 -11.65 2.63
C THR A 172 13.38 -12.11 1.41
N PHE A 173 12.59 -11.21 0.83
CA PHE A 173 11.77 -11.46 -0.36
C PHE A 173 11.94 -10.32 -1.37
N ILE A 174 11.42 -10.54 -2.58
CA ILE A 174 11.31 -9.50 -3.61
C ILE A 174 9.83 -9.22 -3.91
N SER A 175 9.53 -7.96 -4.19
CA SER A 175 8.22 -7.46 -4.60
C SER A 175 8.28 -7.10 -6.08
N LEU A 176 7.34 -7.61 -6.88
CA LEU A 176 7.39 -7.49 -8.33
C LEU A 176 6.14 -6.79 -8.90
N HIS A 177 6.41 -5.76 -9.71
CA HIS A 177 5.45 -5.15 -10.62
C HIS A 177 5.42 -5.97 -11.92
N GLU A 178 4.27 -6.54 -12.26
CA GLU A 178 4.14 -7.54 -13.30
C GLU A 178 3.34 -7.02 -14.50
N GLU A 179 4.01 -6.36 -15.42
CA GLU A 179 3.45 -5.90 -16.70
C GLU A 179 4.47 -6.07 -17.82
N ASP A 180 4.46 -7.20 -18.54
CA ASP A 180 5.41 -7.45 -19.63
C ASP A 180 5.31 -6.36 -20.71
N PRO A 181 6.35 -5.53 -20.90
CA PRO A 181 6.32 -4.41 -21.83
C PRO A 181 6.21 -4.85 -23.29
N ASN A 182 6.56 -6.11 -23.61
CA ASN A 182 6.46 -6.64 -24.97
C ASN A 182 5.01 -7.01 -25.37
N LEU A 183 4.11 -7.09 -24.37
CA LEU A 183 2.70 -7.43 -24.53
C LEU A 183 1.77 -6.25 -24.31
N ASN A 184 2.31 -5.11 -23.88
CA ASN A 184 1.55 -3.89 -23.63
C ASN A 184 1.60 -2.91 -24.80
N GLY A 185 0.50 -2.15 -24.96
CA GLY A 185 0.47 -0.90 -25.72
C GLY A 185 0.74 0.30 -24.79
N ILE A 186 -0.08 1.33 -24.90
CA ILE A 186 0.03 2.53 -24.05
C ILE A 186 -0.43 2.19 -22.64
N LEU A 187 0.49 2.35 -21.68
CA LEU A 187 0.24 2.06 -20.28
C LEU A 187 -0.82 2.99 -19.67
N GLY A 188 -1.50 2.50 -18.63
CA GLY A 188 -2.53 3.24 -17.91
C GLY A 188 -3.92 3.21 -18.57
N PHE A 189 -4.06 2.53 -19.69
CA PHE A 189 -5.33 2.32 -20.39
C PHE A 189 -5.56 0.81 -20.56
N ASN A 190 -6.63 0.26 -20.00
CA ASN A 190 -7.01 -1.11 -20.28
C ASN A 190 -7.32 -1.27 -21.78
N GLU A 191 -6.93 -2.39 -22.39
CA GLU A 191 -7.07 -2.66 -23.82
C GLU A 191 -8.48 -2.44 -24.37
N HIS A 192 -9.53 -2.73 -23.59
CA HIS A 192 -10.92 -2.57 -24.00
C HIS A 192 -11.26 -1.08 -24.18
N ILE A 193 -11.14 -0.24 -23.15
CA ILE A 193 -11.48 1.18 -23.22
C ILE A 193 -10.53 1.94 -24.15
N ALA A 194 -9.25 1.52 -24.22
CA ALA A 194 -8.25 2.07 -25.13
C ALA A 194 -8.71 1.97 -26.57
N LYS A 195 -9.20 0.80 -26.98
CA LYS A 195 -9.70 0.53 -28.32
C LYS A 195 -11.03 1.24 -28.60
N GLU A 196 -12.01 1.09 -27.72
CA GLU A 196 -13.39 1.55 -27.94
C GLU A 196 -13.52 3.07 -27.89
N HIS A 197 -12.80 3.77 -27.02
CA HIS A 197 -12.97 5.21 -26.80
C HIS A 197 -11.78 6.06 -27.24
N PHE A 198 -10.57 5.53 -27.15
CA PHE A 198 -9.36 6.31 -27.47
C PHE A 198 -8.71 5.90 -28.80
N HIS A 199 -9.15 4.81 -29.43
CA HIS A 199 -8.62 4.27 -30.68
C HIS A 199 -7.10 4.03 -30.65
N ILE A 200 -6.58 3.56 -29.52
CA ILE A 200 -5.19 3.22 -29.28
C ILE A 200 -5.06 1.75 -28.82
N CYS A 201 -3.83 1.21 -28.85
CA CYS A 201 -3.51 -0.06 -28.20
C CYS A 201 -3.25 0.23 -26.72
N GLY A 202 -4.02 -0.39 -25.82
CA GLY A 202 -3.84 -0.28 -24.37
C GLY A 202 -3.02 -1.40 -23.77
N ALA A 203 -2.93 -1.39 -22.44
CA ALA A 203 -2.28 -2.42 -21.65
C ALA A 203 -3.17 -3.69 -21.59
N THR A 204 -2.63 -4.80 -22.05
CA THR A 204 -3.33 -6.09 -22.10
C THR A 204 -3.34 -6.78 -20.75
N GLY A 205 -4.35 -7.61 -20.50
CA GLY A 205 -4.36 -8.45 -19.30
C GLY A 205 -3.27 -9.52 -19.35
N VAL A 206 -2.97 -10.05 -20.54
CA VAL A 206 -1.95 -11.09 -20.70
C VAL A 206 -0.56 -10.62 -20.29
N ALA A 207 -0.25 -9.33 -20.40
CA ALA A 207 1.01 -8.78 -19.93
C ALA A 207 1.21 -8.98 -18.42
N GLU A 208 0.14 -8.87 -17.64
CA GLU A 208 0.16 -9.07 -16.18
C GLU A 208 0.20 -10.57 -15.83
N TYR A 209 -0.83 -11.34 -16.19
CA TYR A 209 -0.94 -12.71 -15.67
C TYR A 209 0.09 -13.68 -16.25
N SER A 210 0.63 -13.47 -17.46
CA SER A 210 1.68 -14.34 -18.00
C SER A 210 3.02 -14.12 -17.30
N MET A 211 3.33 -12.86 -16.93
CA MET A 211 4.53 -12.54 -16.19
C MET A 211 4.45 -13.07 -14.76
N ILE A 212 3.33 -12.88 -14.08
CA ILE A 212 3.05 -13.49 -12.77
C ILE A 212 3.22 -15.01 -12.84
N ALA A 213 2.62 -15.69 -13.86
CA ALA A 213 2.72 -17.13 -14.00
C ALA A 213 4.17 -17.62 -14.12
N ARG A 214 5.01 -16.89 -14.87
CA ARG A 214 6.45 -17.15 -14.98
C ARG A 214 7.13 -17.04 -13.61
N ASP A 215 6.90 -15.93 -12.90
CA ASP A 215 7.71 -15.56 -11.74
C ASP A 215 7.31 -16.33 -10.48
N VAL A 216 6.04 -16.66 -10.30
CA VAL A 216 5.62 -17.53 -9.20
C VAL A 216 6.15 -18.98 -9.37
N MET A 217 6.30 -19.46 -10.61
CA MET A 217 6.89 -20.77 -10.85
C MET A 217 8.41 -20.76 -10.65
N ILE A 218 9.08 -19.66 -10.96
CA ILE A 218 10.51 -19.51 -10.66
C ILE A 218 10.71 -19.41 -9.13
N ALA A 219 9.85 -18.68 -8.41
CA ALA A 219 9.87 -18.60 -6.96
C ALA A 219 9.65 -19.96 -6.29
N TYR A 220 8.71 -20.77 -6.84
CA TYR A 220 8.49 -22.14 -6.38
C TYR A 220 9.73 -23.02 -6.52
N ASP A 221 10.39 -23.01 -7.70
CA ASP A 221 11.66 -23.76 -7.94
C ASP A 221 12.78 -23.27 -7.02
N ALA A 222 12.94 -21.94 -6.88
CA ALA A 222 13.94 -21.31 -6.02
C ALA A 222 13.66 -21.53 -4.53
N LYS A 223 12.47 -21.96 -4.14
CA LYS A 223 11.96 -22.03 -2.76
C LYS A 223 12.13 -20.67 -2.05
N ALA A 224 11.83 -19.59 -2.75
CA ALA A 224 11.95 -18.22 -2.31
C ALA A 224 10.57 -17.60 -2.19
N HIS A 225 10.45 -16.58 -1.34
CA HIS A 225 9.24 -15.82 -1.22
C HIS A 225 9.20 -14.69 -2.27
N VAL A 226 8.09 -14.55 -2.96
CA VAL A 226 7.78 -13.45 -3.86
C VAL A 226 6.47 -12.78 -3.44
N HIS A 227 6.45 -11.46 -3.47
CA HIS A 227 5.24 -10.67 -3.30
C HIS A 227 4.84 -10.07 -4.64
N ILE A 228 3.59 -10.27 -5.04
CA ILE A 228 3.05 -9.74 -6.31
C ILE A 228 2.28 -8.47 -6.00
N GLN A 229 2.73 -7.36 -6.59
CA GLN A 229 2.15 -6.04 -6.38
C GLN A 229 0.82 -5.88 -7.13
N HIS A 230 -0.09 -5.08 -6.59
CA HIS A 230 -1.32 -4.51 -7.16
C HIS A 230 -2.03 -5.35 -8.24
N LEU A 231 -2.48 -6.56 -7.91
CA LEU A 231 -3.24 -7.41 -8.84
C LEU A 231 -4.45 -6.68 -9.43
N SER A 232 -4.60 -6.74 -10.75
CA SER A 232 -5.69 -6.06 -11.45
C SER A 232 -6.59 -6.99 -12.27
N LYS A 233 -6.14 -8.21 -12.63
CA LYS A 233 -6.84 -9.13 -13.52
C LYS A 233 -7.38 -10.38 -12.80
N ALA A 234 -8.54 -10.86 -13.26
CA ALA A 234 -9.14 -12.11 -12.77
C ALA A 234 -8.22 -13.33 -12.98
N GLU A 235 -7.52 -13.37 -14.09
CA GLU A 235 -6.57 -14.44 -14.39
C GLU A 235 -5.36 -14.38 -13.46
N SER A 236 -4.88 -13.18 -13.11
CA SER A 236 -3.78 -12.99 -12.17
C SER A 236 -4.12 -13.56 -10.78
N VAL A 237 -5.32 -13.29 -10.27
CA VAL A 237 -5.80 -13.86 -9.01
C VAL A 237 -5.78 -15.40 -9.06
N LYS A 238 -6.25 -15.99 -10.15
CA LYS A 238 -6.24 -17.45 -10.32
C LYS A 238 -4.84 -18.05 -10.40
N VAL A 239 -3.90 -17.35 -11.04
CA VAL A 239 -2.50 -17.77 -11.12
C VAL A 239 -1.85 -17.77 -9.74
N VAL A 240 -2.06 -16.71 -8.96
CA VAL A 240 -1.55 -16.62 -7.57
C VAL A 240 -2.17 -17.73 -6.72
N GLU A 241 -3.48 -17.92 -6.79
CA GLU A 241 -4.19 -19.01 -6.08
C GLU A 241 -3.62 -20.40 -6.44
N PHE A 242 -3.38 -20.64 -7.72
CA PHE A 242 -2.77 -21.90 -8.18
C PHE A 242 -1.38 -22.09 -7.59
N ALA A 243 -0.53 -21.07 -7.63
CA ALA A 243 0.82 -21.13 -7.09
C ALA A 243 0.83 -21.39 -5.57
N GLN A 244 -0.06 -20.72 -4.83
CA GLN A 244 -0.25 -20.96 -3.39
C GLN A 244 -0.70 -22.40 -3.10
N LYS A 245 -1.66 -22.94 -3.86
CA LYS A 245 -2.11 -24.33 -3.73
C LYS A 245 -1.02 -25.34 -4.10
N LEU A 246 -0.09 -24.98 -4.96
CA LEU A 246 1.09 -25.80 -5.29
C LEU A 246 2.13 -25.80 -4.16
N GLY A 247 2.03 -24.85 -3.21
CA GLY A 247 2.96 -24.68 -2.09
C GLY A 247 4.06 -23.64 -2.35
N ALA A 248 3.92 -22.79 -3.36
CA ALA A 248 4.82 -21.68 -3.56
C ALA A 248 4.62 -20.63 -2.43
N GLN A 249 5.71 -20.01 -1.97
CA GLN A 249 5.67 -18.90 -1.03
C GLN A 249 5.35 -17.62 -1.80
N VAL A 250 4.06 -17.37 -2.01
CA VAL A 250 3.56 -16.23 -2.77
C VAL A 250 2.55 -15.46 -1.93
N THR A 251 2.77 -14.17 -1.79
CA THR A 251 1.80 -13.20 -1.26
C THR A 251 1.43 -12.20 -2.36
N ALA A 252 0.30 -11.54 -2.22
CA ALA A 252 -0.15 -10.54 -3.18
C ALA A 252 -0.91 -9.41 -2.50
N GLU A 253 -0.89 -8.25 -3.15
CA GLU A 253 -1.64 -7.07 -2.73
C GLU A 253 -2.66 -6.64 -3.78
N ALA A 254 -3.66 -5.87 -3.35
CA ALA A 254 -4.54 -5.11 -4.21
C ALA A 254 -4.50 -3.64 -3.81
N ALA A 255 -4.48 -2.75 -4.79
CA ALA A 255 -4.65 -1.33 -4.53
C ALA A 255 -6.14 -0.98 -4.45
N PRO A 256 -6.53 -0.01 -3.59
CA PRO A 256 -7.93 0.35 -3.35
C PRO A 256 -8.71 0.68 -4.62
N GLN A 257 -8.07 1.28 -5.59
CA GLN A 257 -8.66 1.62 -6.88
C GLN A 257 -9.07 0.39 -7.70
N HIS A 258 -8.34 -0.74 -7.60
CA HIS A 258 -8.62 -1.97 -8.35
C HIS A 258 -9.85 -2.73 -7.84
N PHE A 259 -10.20 -2.61 -6.56
CA PHE A 259 -11.44 -3.19 -6.05
C PHE A 259 -12.63 -2.21 -6.02
N SER A 260 -12.38 -0.90 -6.16
CA SER A 260 -13.44 0.12 -6.07
C SER A 260 -13.91 0.65 -7.41
N LYS A 261 -13.09 0.64 -8.46
CA LYS A 261 -13.39 1.28 -9.75
C LYS A 261 -13.08 0.38 -10.94
N THR A 262 -13.64 0.76 -12.08
CA THR A 262 -13.41 0.12 -13.39
C THR A 262 -12.79 1.11 -14.36
N GLU A 263 -12.36 0.63 -15.53
CA GLU A 263 -11.79 1.43 -16.63
C GLU A 263 -12.67 2.61 -17.04
N ALA A 264 -13.99 2.51 -16.87
CA ALA A 264 -14.93 3.59 -17.20
C ALA A 264 -14.64 4.91 -16.47
N LEU A 265 -13.91 4.86 -15.34
CA LEU A 265 -13.50 6.04 -14.59
C LEU A 265 -12.63 7.00 -15.44
N LEU A 266 -11.84 6.47 -16.39
CA LEU A 266 -11.06 7.27 -17.34
C LEU A 266 -11.89 8.26 -18.12
N LEU A 267 -13.14 7.92 -18.46
CA LEU A 267 -14.05 8.78 -19.25
C LEU A 267 -14.51 10.03 -18.50
N THR A 268 -14.52 9.97 -17.17
CA THR A 268 -15.03 11.05 -16.32
C THR A 268 -13.93 11.79 -15.56
N LYS A 269 -12.83 11.10 -15.22
CA LYS A 269 -11.73 11.64 -14.42
C LYS A 269 -10.43 11.83 -15.21
N GLY A 270 -10.41 11.42 -16.47
CA GLY A 270 -9.28 11.61 -17.38
C GLY A 270 -7.98 11.07 -16.80
N SER A 271 -6.92 11.87 -16.92
CA SER A 271 -5.56 11.52 -16.46
C SER A 271 -5.48 11.13 -14.98
N ASN A 272 -6.36 11.64 -14.11
CA ASN A 272 -6.38 11.28 -12.70
C ASN A 272 -6.79 9.82 -12.46
N ALA A 273 -7.48 9.19 -13.42
CA ALA A 273 -7.82 7.77 -13.37
C ALA A 273 -6.80 6.87 -14.08
N LYS A 274 -5.71 7.45 -14.63
CA LYS A 274 -4.65 6.72 -15.32
C LYS A 274 -3.64 6.18 -14.30
N MET A 275 -3.46 4.84 -14.28
CA MET A 275 -2.53 4.14 -13.41
C MET A 275 -2.02 2.84 -14.03
N ASN A 276 -0.96 2.28 -13.48
CA ASN A 276 -0.38 0.99 -13.88
C ASN A 276 -0.34 0.02 -12.68
N PRO A 277 -0.89 -1.21 -12.85
CA PRO A 277 -1.72 -1.67 -13.96
C PRO A 277 -3.02 -0.85 -14.07
N PRO A 278 -3.64 -0.74 -15.26
CA PRO A 278 -4.83 0.09 -15.42
C PRO A 278 -6.03 -0.50 -14.69
N LEU A 279 -7.01 0.36 -14.40
CA LEU A 279 -8.34 -0.08 -14.01
C LEU A 279 -8.93 -0.97 -15.11
N ARG A 280 -9.51 -2.10 -14.71
CA ARG A 280 -9.98 -3.15 -15.61
C ARG A 280 -11.50 -3.16 -15.72
N LEU A 281 -12.05 -4.23 -16.29
CA LEU A 281 -13.48 -4.48 -16.39
C LEU A 281 -14.11 -4.82 -15.03
N GLU A 282 -15.42 -4.75 -14.94
CA GLU A 282 -16.18 -5.12 -13.73
C GLU A 282 -15.93 -6.57 -13.29
N SER A 283 -15.78 -7.50 -14.24
CA SER A 283 -15.43 -8.89 -13.94
C SER A 283 -14.08 -9.03 -13.24
N ASP A 284 -13.10 -8.19 -13.59
CA ASP A 284 -11.79 -8.18 -12.97
C ASP A 284 -11.85 -7.57 -11.57
N ARG A 285 -12.56 -6.44 -11.43
CA ARG A 285 -12.81 -5.81 -10.13
C ARG A 285 -13.43 -6.80 -9.13
N LEU A 286 -14.46 -7.51 -9.55
CA LEU A 286 -15.12 -8.53 -8.71
C LEU A 286 -14.17 -9.70 -8.38
N ALA A 287 -13.30 -10.09 -9.30
CA ALA A 287 -12.31 -11.14 -9.04
C ALA A 287 -11.24 -10.69 -8.02
N VAL A 288 -10.81 -9.43 -8.06
CA VAL A 288 -9.92 -8.86 -7.04
C VAL A 288 -10.60 -8.86 -5.67
N ILE A 289 -11.89 -8.47 -5.58
CA ILE A 289 -12.68 -8.54 -4.34
C ILE A 289 -12.75 -10.00 -3.83
N GLU A 290 -13.03 -10.96 -4.70
CA GLU A 290 -13.06 -12.37 -4.30
C GLU A 290 -11.68 -12.88 -3.86
N GLY A 291 -10.60 -12.41 -4.49
CA GLY A 291 -9.22 -12.67 -4.07
C GLY A 291 -8.92 -12.13 -2.66
N LEU A 292 -9.39 -10.93 -2.34
CA LEU A 292 -9.31 -10.36 -0.98
C LEU A 292 -10.12 -11.19 0.01
N LYS A 293 -11.32 -11.60 -0.35
CA LYS A 293 -12.24 -12.36 0.49
C LYS A 293 -11.74 -13.77 0.78
N SER A 294 -11.19 -14.44 -0.22
CA SER A 294 -10.64 -15.81 -0.08
C SER A 294 -9.25 -15.84 0.59
N GLY A 295 -8.59 -14.68 0.76
CA GLY A 295 -7.24 -14.58 1.31
C GLY A 295 -6.11 -14.84 0.30
N VAL A 296 -6.43 -15.11 -0.97
CA VAL A 296 -5.43 -15.18 -2.07
C VAL A 296 -4.67 -13.87 -2.17
N ILE A 297 -5.39 -12.74 -2.05
CA ILE A 297 -4.83 -11.41 -1.86
C ILE A 297 -4.88 -11.11 -0.37
N SER A 298 -3.72 -11.04 0.26
CA SER A 298 -3.61 -10.91 1.71
C SER A 298 -3.41 -9.47 2.20
N VAL A 299 -3.04 -8.55 1.33
CA VAL A 299 -2.68 -7.17 1.66
C VAL A 299 -3.47 -6.17 0.81
N ILE A 300 -3.85 -5.06 1.42
CA ILE A 300 -4.29 -3.84 0.73
C ILE A 300 -3.18 -2.81 0.91
N ALA A 301 -2.56 -2.41 -0.20
CA ALA A 301 -1.54 -1.36 -0.25
C ALA A 301 -1.95 -0.30 -1.27
N THR A 302 -1.62 0.97 -1.03
CA THR A 302 -2.26 2.06 -1.77
C THR A 302 -1.72 2.27 -3.18
N ASP A 303 -0.46 1.92 -3.42
CA ASP A 303 0.28 2.42 -4.58
C ASP A 303 0.13 3.96 -4.68
N HIS A 304 0.33 4.64 -3.54
CA HIS A 304 0.28 6.10 -3.49
C HIS A 304 1.32 6.70 -4.41
N ALA A 305 0.88 7.16 -5.59
CA ALA A 305 1.75 7.62 -6.68
C ALA A 305 1.44 9.08 -7.06
N PRO A 306 1.93 10.04 -6.28
CA PRO A 306 1.68 11.47 -6.49
C PRO A 306 2.38 12.02 -7.74
N HIS A 307 1.68 12.93 -8.43
CA HIS A 307 2.16 13.67 -9.58
C HIS A 307 1.75 15.12 -9.49
N HIS A 308 2.61 16.03 -9.99
CA HIS A 308 2.30 17.45 -10.04
C HIS A 308 1.11 17.72 -10.96
N ALA A 309 0.31 18.74 -10.63
CA ALA A 309 -0.89 19.08 -11.40
C ALA A 309 -0.58 19.33 -12.89
N ASP A 310 0.54 20.00 -13.22
CA ASP A 310 0.93 20.28 -14.60
C ASP A 310 1.26 19.01 -15.40
N GLU A 311 1.69 17.94 -14.73
CA GLU A 311 1.97 16.64 -15.36
C GLU A 311 0.66 15.88 -15.66
N LYS A 312 -0.37 16.08 -14.84
CA LYS A 312 -1.68 15.43 -15.00
C LYS A 312 -2.61 16.25 -15.92
N ASN A 313 -2.53 17.59 -15.91
CA ASN A 313 -3.40 18.48 -16.67
C ASN A 313 -2.88 18.71 -18.11
N VAL A 314 -2.66 17.63 -18.84
CA VAL A 314 -2.21 17.68 -20.25
C VAL A 314 -3.37 17.51 -21.22
N ALA A 315 -3.27 18.13 -22.40
CA ALA A 315 -4.33 18.07 -23.43
C ALA A 315 -4.54 16.64 -23.97
N ASP A 316 -3.47 15.89 -24.11
CA ASP A 316 -3.48 14.47 -24.49
C ASP A 316 -3.22 13.60 -23.27
N ILE A 317 -4.26 12.96 -22.75
CA ILE A 317 -4.15 12.12 -21.54
C ILE A 317 -3.25 10.90 -21.73
N THR A 318 -2.91 10.53 -22.97
CA THR A 318 -1.94 9.44 -23.21
C THR A 318 -0.55 9.82 -22.76
N GLN A 319 -0.22 11.11 -22.76
CA GLN A 319 1.06 11.65 -22.30
C GLN A 319 1.14 11.88 -20.79
N ALA A 320 0.01 11.86 -20.08
CA ALA A 320 0.00 12.00 -18.64
C ALA A 320 0.73 10.81 -17.98
N PRO A 321 1.52 11.01 -16.92
CA PRO A 321 2.07 9.92 -16.16
C PRO A 321 0.96 9.10 -15.46
N SER A 322 1.17 7.81 -15.32
CA SER A 322 0.29 6.93 -14.54
C SER A 322 0.55 7.10 -13.04
N GLY A 323 -0.51 7.00 -12.25
CA GLY A 323 -0.47 7.11 -10.79
C GLY A 323 -1.55 8.02 -10.24
N MET A 324 -1.96 7.75 -9.00
CA MET A 324 -2.91 8.53 -8.22
C MET A 324 -2.54 8.55 -6.74
N THR A 325 -2.99 9.57 -6.01
CA THR A 325 -2.83 9.60 -4.55
C THR A 325 -3.81 8.61 -3.90
N GLY A 326 -3.36 7.84 -2.91
CA GLY A 326 -4.12 6.75 -2.30
C GLY A 326 -4.23 6.79 -0.78
N LEU A 327 -3.20 7.26 -0.06
CA LEU A 327 -3.10 7.18 1.40
C LEU A 327 -4.32 7.72 2.13
N GLU A 328 -4.75 8.91 1.80
CA GLU A 328 -5.84 9.59 2.52
C GLU A 328 -7.24 9.06 2.19
N THR A 329 -7.38 8.20 1.18
CA THR A 329 -8.68 7.64 0.76
C THR A 329 -8.80 6.14 0.96
N SER A 330 -7.70 5.43 1.23
CA SER A 330 -7.61 3.98 1.27
C SER A 330 -8.59 3.35 2.27
N LEU A 331 -8.58 3.78 3.53
CA LEU A 331 -9.49 3.27 4.56
C LEU A 331 -10.96 3.49 4.15
N SER A 332 -11.29 4.69 3.69
CA SER A 332 -12.65 5.05 3.28
C SER A 332 -13.13 4.23 2.06
N LEU A 333 -12.24 3.94 1.11
CA LEU A 333 -12.54 3.05 -0.02
C LEU A 333 -12.78 1.61 0.45
N GLY A 334 -11.96 1.10 1.37
CA GLY A 334 -12.15 -0.20 1.98
C GLY A 334 -13.49 -0.31 2.73
N LEU A 335 -13.81 0.69 3.55
CA LEU A 335 -15.08 0.74 4.28
C LEU A 335 -16.29 0.79 3.33
N THR A 336 -16.23 1.61 2.29
CA THR A 336 -17.35 1.79 1.33
C THR A 336 -17.53 0.58 0.42
N TYR A 337 -16.46 0.13 -0.24
CA TYR A 337 -16.56 -0.85 -1.31
C TYR A 337 -16.38 -2.30 -0.86
N LEU A 338 -15.88 -2.53 0.35
CA LEU A 338 -15.72 -3.89 0.87
C LEU A 338 -16.61 -4.16 2.09
N VAL A 339 -16.64 -3.25 3.08
CA VAL A 339 -17.40 -3.49 4.32
C VAL A 339 -18.87 -3.15 4.15
N GLU A 340 -19.23 -1.93 3.75
CA GLU A 340 -20.63 -1.52 3.53
C GLU A 340 -21.30 -2.35 2.43
N ALA A 341 -20.53 -2.70 1.39
CA ALA A 341 -20.99 -3.59 0.31
C ALA A 341 -21.13 -5.07 0.74
N GLY A 342 -20.73 -5.44 1.97
CA GLY A 342 -20.88 -6.79 2.52
C GLY A 342 -19.93 -7.84 1.97
N HIS A 343 -18.80 -7.42 1.40
CA HIS A 343 -17.77 -8.33 0.90
C HIS A 343 -16.81 -8.81 2.00
N LEU A 344 -16.44 -7.91 2.92
CA LEU A 344 -15.59 -8.19 4.08
C LEU A 344 -16.25 -7.66 5.36
N SER A 345 -15.95 -8.28 6.49
CA SER A 345 -16.17 -7.67 7.79
C SER A 345 -15.14 -6.55 8.03
N LEU A 346 -15.41 -5.66 8.99
CA LEU A 346 -14.45 -4.63 9.39
C LEU A 346 -13.13 -5.24 9.90
N MET A 347 -13.20 -6.36 10.63
CA MET A 347 -12.02 -7.06 11.14
C MET A 347 -11.16 -7.58 9.99
N GLU A 348 -11.74 -8.20 8.96
CA GLU A 348 -11.02 -8.69 7.78
C GLU A 348 -10.40 -7.55 6.95
N LEU A 349 -11.07 -6.39 6.86
CA LEU A 349 -10.48 -5.21 6.23
C LEU A 349 -9.24 -4.74 7.01
N LEU A 350 -9.38 -4.59 8.32
CA LEU A 350 -8.29 -4.15 9.19
C LEU A 350 -7.10 -5.12 9.15
N GLU A 351 -7.36 -6.44 9.14
CA GLU A 351 -6.30 -7.45 9.01
C GLU A 351 -5.41 -7.21 7.79
N LYS A 352 -6.03 -6.89 6.63
CA LYS A 352 -5.33 -6.65 5.36
C LYS A 352 -4.61 -5.31 5.29
N MET A 353 -4.96 -4.37 6.15
CA MET A 353 -4.37 -3.03 6.20
C MET A 353 -3.46 -2.82 7.42
N THR A 354 -3.31 -3.81 8.32
CA THR A 354 -2.51 -3.68 9.55
C THR A 354 -1.62 -4.92 9.77
N PHE A 355 -2.19 -6.02 10.25
CA PHE A 355 -1.45 -7.20 10.68
C PHE A 355 -0.74 -7.91 9.52
N ASN A 356 -1.44 -8.17 8.41
CA ASN A 356 -0.86 -8.90 7.28
C ASN A 356 0.34 -8.19 6.65
N PRO A 357 0.27 -6.88 6.29
CA PRO A 357 1.43 -6.18 5.76
C PRO A 357 2.57 -6.06 6.78
N ALA A 358 2.26 -5.86 8.07
CA ALA A 358 3.28 -5.84 9.11
C ALA A 358 3.97 -7.20 9.26
N GLN A 359 3.21 -8.30 9.24
CA GLN A 359 3.74 -9.66 9.32
C GLN A 359 4.62 -10.01 8.12
N LEU A 360 4.23 -9.60 6.91
CA LEU A 360 4.99 -9.83 5.68
C LEU A 360 6.43 -9.29 5.79
N TYR A 361 6.59 -8.12 6.39
CA TYR A 361 7.88 -7.46 6.57
C TYR A 361 8.52 -7.73 7.96
N GLY A 362 7.85 -8.46 8.86
CA GLY A 362 8.35 -8.73 10.20
C GLY A 362 8.39 -7.50 11.11
N PHE A 363 7.51 -6.51 10.90
CA PHE A 363 7.45 -5.29 11.71
C PHE A 363 6.78 -5.55 13.07
N ASP A 364 7.28 -4.91 14.14
CA ASP A 364 6.60 -4.82 15.43
C ASP A 364 5.46 -3.78 15.33
N ALA A 365 4.44 -4.09 14.54
CA ALA A 365 3.32 -3.22 14.21
C ALA A 365 2.07 -4.04 13.83
N GLY A 366 0.94 -3.38 13.63
CA GLY A 366 -0.28 -3.99 13.09
C GLY A 366 -1.09 -4.81 14.10
N PHE A 367 -0.84 -4.65 15.41
CA PHE A 367 -1.59 -5.33 16.47
C PHE A 367 -1.74 -4.46 17.73
N ILE A 368 -2.74 -4.77 18.57
CA ILE A 368 -2.96 -4.15 19.87
C ILE A 368 -2.77 -5.19 20.98
N ALA A 369 -1.81 -4.96 21.87
CA ALA A 369 -1.57 -5.81 23.04
C ALA A 369 -1.00 -4.98 24.18
N GLN A 370 -1.12 -5.47 25.40
CA GLN A 370 -0.36 -4.90 26.52
C GLN A 370 1.13 -5.10 26.24
N ASP A 371 1.92 -4.07 26.52
CA ASP A 371 3.33 -3.93 26.17
C ASP A 371 3.62 -3.92 24.63
N GLY A 372 2.56 -3.90 23.80
CA GLY A 372 2.65 -3.74 22.37
C GLY A 372 2.90 -2.29 21.93
N PRO A 373 3.12 -2.05 20.62
CA PRO A 373 3.39 -0.72 20.09
C PRO A 373 2.19 0.20 20.29
N ALA A 374 2.46 1.47 20.58
CA ALA A 374 1.43 2.49 20.72
C ALA A 374 1.18 3.21 19.39
N ASP A 375 0.95 2.42 18.35
CA ASP A 375 0.64 2.84 16.99
C ASP A 375 -0.81 2.50 16.71
N LEU A 376 -1.66 3.54 16.63
CA LEU A 376 -3.10 3.37 16.59
C LEU A 376 -3.75 4.28 15.54
N THR A 377 -4.81 3.78 14.93
CA THR A 377 -5.73 4.55 14.09
C THR A 377 -7.09 4.58 14.76
N ILE A 378 -7.61 5.78 15.00
CA ILE A 378 -8.91 5.99 15.61
C ILE A 378 -9.82 6.66 14.57
N PHE A 379 -10.91 6.02 14.23
CA PHE A 379 -11.79 6.49 13.15
C PHE A 379 -13.27 6.23 13.43
N ASP A 380 -14.11 7.07 12.81
CA ASP A 380 -15.57 6.85 12.78
C ASP A 380 -15.90 6.04 11.52
N PRO A 381 -16.32 4.77 11.64
CA PRO A 381 -16.61 3.92 10.48
C PRO A 381 -17.89 4.32 9.74
N GLU A 382 -18.83 5.02 10.41
CA GLU A 382 -20.15 5.37 9.88
C GLU A 382 -20.20 6.79 9.28
N ALA A 383 -19.19 7.61 9.55
CA ALA A 383 -19.17 8.99 9.07
C ALA A 383 -19.22 9.06 7.54
N ASP A 384 -20.06 9.93 7.00
CA ASP A 384 -20.03 10.27 5.58
C ASP A 384 -18.93 11.30 5.32
N ARG A 385 -17.97 10.98 4.46
CA ARG A 385 -16.86 11.83 4.06
C ARG A 385 -17.01 12.23 2.59
N LEU A 386 -17.08 13.52 2.30
CA LEU A 386 -16.89 14.03 0.95
C LEU A 386 -15.39 14.19 0.69
N VAL A 387 -14.87 13.49 -0.33
CA VAL A 387 -13.48 13.68 -0.77
C VAL A 387 -13.36 15.02 -1.48
N THR A 388 -12.59 15.92 -0.91
CA THR A 388 -12.27 17.23 -1.50
C THR A 388 -10.94 17.18 -2.23
N ASP A 389 -10.55 18.29 -2.86
CA ASP A 389 -9.23 18.46 -3.48
C ASP A 389 -8.15 18.96 -2.50
N HIS A 390 -8.49 19.06 -1.23
CA HIS A 390 -7.56 19.39 -0.15
C HIS A 390 -7.00 18.11 0.46
N PHE A 391 -5.74 17.84 0.19
CA PHE A 391 -4.98 16.72 0.72
C PHE A 391 -3.80 17.22 1.57
N ALA A 392 -3.38 16.42 2.54
CA ALA A 392 -2.12 16.61 3.25
C ALA A 392 -0.92 16.26 2.35
N SER A 393 -1.10 15.33 1.42
CA SER A 393 -0.18 15.10 0.30
C SER A 393 0.05 16.38 -0.50
N LYS A 394 1.26 16.59 -0.99
CA LYS A 394 1.59 17.71 -1.87
C LYS A 394 0.82 17.67 -3.18
N ALA A 395 0.46 16.48 -3.64
CA ALA A 395 -0.29 16.25 -4.87
C ALA A 395 -1.77 15.96 -4.58
N ALA A 396 -2.63 16.40 -5.50
CA ALA A 396 -4.07 16.18 -5.44
C ALA A 396 -4.62 15.36 -6.63
N ASN A 397 -3.78 14.54 -7.26
CA ASN A 397 -4.16 13.72 -8.41
C ASN A 397 -4.97 12.48 -7.98
N SER A 398 -6.13 12.72 -7.37
CA SER A 398 -7.07 11.69 -6.96
C SER A 398 -8.30 11.68 -7.85
N PRO A 399 -8.70 10.52 -8.41
CA PRO A 399 -9.94 10.41 -9.17
C PRO A 399 -11.19 10.42 -8.28
N PHE A 400 -11.01 10.29 -6.96
CA PHE A 400 -12.10 10.19 -5.99
C PHE A 400 -12.65 11.56 -5.54
N VAL A 401 -12.01 12.68 -5.93
CA VAL A 401 -12.50 14.03 -5.61
C VAL A 401 -13.96 14.19 -6.04
N GLY A 402 -14.81 14.64 -5.11
CA GLY A 402 -16.26 14.79 -5.28
C GLY A 402 -17.07 13.54 -4.91
N GLU A 403 -16.44 12.42 -4.55
CA GLU A 403 -17.14 11.22 -4.09
C GLU A 403 -17.47 11.30 -2.60
N LYS A 404 -18.59 10.69 -2.23
CA LYS A 404 -18.96 10.44 -0.83
C LYS A 404 -18.54 9.02 -0.47
N LEU A 405 -17.72 8.89 0.55
CA LEU A 405 -17.21 7.62 1.06
C LEU A 405 -17.58 7.47 2.54
N LYS A 406 -17.59 6.25 3.03
CA LYS A 406 -17.73 5.94 4.46
C LYS A 406 -16.39 6.02 5.16
N GLY A 407 -16.44 6.41 6.42
CA GLY A 407 -15.32 6.41 7.33
C GLY A 407 -14.47 7.67 7.30
N GLN A 408 -14.14 8.13 8.51
CA GLN A 408 -13.26 9.29 8.70
C GLN A 408 -12.25 9.01 9.81
N VAL A 409 -10.97 9.14 9.50
CA VAL A 409 -9.90 9.13 10.52
C VAL A 409 -10.06 10.34 11.41
N LYS A 410 -10.06 10.11 12.72
CA LYS A 410 -10.15 11.15 13.77
C LYS A 410 -8.81 11.39 14.43
N TYR A 411 -8.08 10.34 14.71
CA TYR A 411 -6.74 10.44 15.28
C TYR A 411 -5.84 9.35 14.69
N THR A 412 -4.59 9.73 14.48
CA THR A 412 -3.52 8.77 14.25
C THR A 412 -2.49 8.97 15.36
N VAL A 413 -2.17 7.90 16.05
CA VAL A 413 -1.18 7.87 17.13
C VAL A 413 -0.02 7.02 16.66
N CYS A 414 1.18 7.57 16.70
CA CYS A 414 2.41 6.86 16.36
C CYS A 414 3.43 7.05 17.48
N ASP A 415 4.08 5.96 17.91
CA ASP A 415 4.98 6.00 19.07
C ASP A 415 4.34 6.66 20.33
N GLY A 416 3.02 6.52 20.47
CA GLY A 416 2.25 7.09 21.59
C GLY A 416 1.95 8.59 21.53
N GLU A 417 2.35 9.24 20.46
CA GLU A 417 2.06 10.66 20.21
C GLU A 417 0.96 10.82 19.15
N VAL A 418 0.07 11.80 19.35
CA VAL A 418 -0.96 12.13 18.35
C VAL A 418 -0.28 12.87 17.21
N VAL A 419 -0.18 12.23 16.05
CA VAL A 419 0.47 12.77 14.84
C VAL A 419 -0.53 13.34 13.83
N PHE A 420 -1.81 13.02 13.99
CA PHE A 420 -2.92 13.59 13.23
C PHE A 420 -4.19 13.69 14.10
N GLU A 421 -4.92 14.80 13.97
CA GLU A 421 -6.24 15.05 14.58
C GLU A 421 -7.15 15.69 13.50
N GLY A 422 -8.28 14.97 13.11
CA GLY A 422 -9.17 15.28 12.00
C GLY A 422 -10.63 15.56 12.36
#